data_95ed2461dd1aa7839e2fa1d6d5ab291e
#
_entry.id   95ed2461dd1aa7839e2fa1d6d5ab291e
#
_cell.length_a   1.000
_cell.length_b   1.000
_cell.length_c   1.000
_cell.angle_alpha   90.00
_cell.angle_beta   90.00
_cell.angle_gamma   90.00
#
_symmetry.space_group_name_H-M   'P 1'
#
loop_
_entity.id
_entity.type
_entity.pdbx_description
1 polymer ?
#
loop_
_entity_poly.entity_id
_entity_poly.type
_entity_poly.pdbx_seq_one_letter_code
_entity_poly.pdbx_strand_id
1 'polypeptide(L)'
;MKKINLLVALLFVGASLFAQKSSITDAALKYKKYNPMGSMEENKKALSGAKADIDLAAVNTETANDPYMHRYRGIIYFGLMEIATMEAAMSGAQPDENVIKEYDAKIKESFNAVLNHAKGKEDKKAVLEFVNAKSQFVFEAGLSMFNARNYAEATQMFIGAYQISKYINVENEEAKGNTMLSFVRATDTLIKQKKLDEASKLGDLVYTSVPKNIEILISLININLQKNDIVTTEKYLNEATSMDTTNKSLYVVLGTSLMELKQSEKAEQAFLKALKIDQFYPDAVYQYCTFMFNWSRDLSNAASDLNPKDPNIPKMQKDALDIMNRIPMYLDPYLEKFPSDKTALEIGWKVYYMLENETKSAELKKRWEAIK
;
A
#
# COMPACT_ATOMS: atom_id res chain seq x y z
N MET A 1 36.36 -27.65 57.26
CA MET A 1 36.39 -27.53 55.77
C MET A 1 35.03 -27.36 55.11
N LYS A 2 33.96 -28.06 55.49
CA LYS A 2 32.62 -27.89 54.86
C LYS A 2 31.98 -26.49 55.05
N LYS A 3 32.20 -25.76 56.14
CA LYS A 3 31.62 -24.43 56.38
C LYS A 3 32.31 -23.30 55.57
N ILE A 4 33.60 -23.47 55.22
CA ILE A 4 34.36 -22.51 54.41
C ILE A 4 33.92 -22.60 52.94
N ASN A 5 33.67 -23.82 52.44
CA ASN A 5 33.19 -24.00 51.09
C ASN A 5 31.75 -23.43 50.85
N LEU A 6 30.92 -23.45 51.88
CA LEU A 6 29.57 -22.85 51.80
C LEU A 6 29.62 -21.32 51.81
N LEU A 7 30.53 -20.72 52.57
CA LEU A 7 30.70 -19.25 52.57
C LEU A 7 31.33 -18.73 51.28
N VAL A 8 32.29 -19.47 50.71
CA VAL A 8 32.87 -19.14 49.40
C VAL A 8 31.83 -19.31 48.26
N ALA A 9 31.01 -20.35 48.29
CA ALA A 9 29.94 -20.53 47.35
C ALA A 9 28.87 -19.42 47.45
N LEU A 10 28.50 -18.99 48.66
CA LEU A 10 27.57 -17.87 48.87
C LEU A 10 28.16 -16.52 48.45
N LEU A 11 29.50 -16.31 48.60
CA LEU A 11 30.20 -15.11 48.12
C LEU A 11 30.30 -15.08 46.58
N PHE A 12 30.49 -16.23 45.92
CA PHE A 12 30.48 -16.31 44.47
C PHE A 12 29.09 -16.12 43.88
N VAL A 13 28.05 -16.65 44.51
CA VAL A 13 26.66 -16.41 44.11
C VAL A 13 26.24 -14.95 44.34
N GLY A 14 26.67 -14.35 45.49
CA GLY A 14 26.43 -12.94 45.75
C GLY A 14 27.17 -11.99 44.80
N ALA A 15 28.43 -12.31 44.43
CA ALA A 15 29.22 -11.51 43.47
C ALA A 15 28.64 -11.61 42.06
N SER A 16 28.15 -12.77 41.63
CA SER A 16 27.49 -12.93 40.36
C SER A 16 26.14 -12.18 40.32
N LEU A 17 25.39 -12.14 41.36
CA LEU A 17 24.15 -11.39 41.53
C LEU A 17 24.35 -9.86 41.39
N PHE A 18 25.39 -9.32 42.02
CA PHE A 18 25.74 -7.89 41.90
C PHE A 18 26.28 -7.53 40.53
N ALA A 19 27.10 -8.38 39.91
CA ALA A 19 27.66 -8.15 38.59
C ALA A 19 26.57 -8.13 37.49
N GLN A 20 25.48 -8.83 37.66
CA GLN A 20 24.43 -9.00 36.65
C GLN A 20 23.36 -7.91 36.69
N LYS A 21 22.99 -7.40 37.85
CA LYS A 21 22.19 -6.18 38.01
C LYS A 21 23.00 -4.95 37.55
N SER A 22 24.33 -5.00 37.67
CA SER A 22 25.20 -3.94 37.10
C SER A 22 25.15 -3.90 35.59
N SER A 23 25.00 -5.05 34.89
CA SER A 23 24.93 -5.09 33.42
C SER A 23 23.76 -4.28 32.86
N ILE A 24 22.56 -4.31 33.49
CA ILE A 24 21.44 -3.47 33.07
C ILE A 24 21.75 -1.99 33.31
N THR A 25 22.32 -1.69 34.48
CA THR A 25 22.69 -0.31 34.84
C THR A 25 23.78 0.22 33.92
N ASP A 26 24.79 -0.60 33.59
CA ASP A 26 25.88 -0.25 32.68
C ASP A 26 25.39 -0.03 31.28
N ALA A 27 24.46 -0.89 30.78
CA ALA A 27 23.77 -0.69 29.51
C ALA A 27 23.01 0.65 29.47
N ALA A 28 22.26 0.94 30.54
CA ALA A 28 21.51 2.20 30.67
C ALA A 28 22.42 3.43 30.70
N LEU A 29 23.56 3.35 31.40
CA LEU A 29 24.54 4.44 31.47
C LEU A 29 25.25 4.65 30.11
N LYS A 30 25.55 3.58 29.38
CA LYS A 30 26.12 3.67 28.03
C LYS A 30 25.09 4.25 27.07
N TYR A 31 23.81 3.81 27.12
CA TYR A 31 22.73 4.37 26.31
C TYR A 31 22.53 5.88 26.55
N LYS A 32 22.68 6.38 27.78
CA LYS A 32 22.60 7.82 28.07
C LYS A 32 23.63 8.68 27.30
N LYS A 33 24.68 8.08 26.76
CA LYS A 33 25.69 8.76 25.90
C LYS A 33 25.21 8.83 24.44
N TYR A 34 24.21 8.09 24.07
CA TYR A 34 23.61 8.17 22.75
C TYR A 34 22.91 9.50 22.56
N ASN A 35 23.31 10.24 21.53
CA ASN A 35 22.71 11.49 21.11
C ASN A 35 22.47 11.44 19.58
N PRO A 36 21.23 11.36 19.11
CA PRO A 36 20.93 11.30 17.68
C PRO A 36 21.51 12.44 16.85
N MET A 37 21.76 13.61 17.49
CA MET A 37 22.39 14.77 16.87
C MET A 37 23.92 14.81 17.02
N GLY A 38 24.49 13.80 17.66
CA GLY A 38 25.91 13.71 17.92
C GLY A 38 26.70 13.01 16.82
N SER A 39 27.97 12.74 17.10
CA SER A 39 28.86 12.03 16.19
C SER A 39 28.37 10.59 15.96
N MET A 40 28.33 10.14 14.71
CA MET A 40 27.96 8.76 14.32
C MET A 40 28.87 7.74 15.02
N GLU A 41 30.16 8.00 15.08
CA GLU A 41 31.14 7.11 15.68
C GLU A 41 30.94 6.94 17.19
N GLU A 42 30.72 8.06 17.90
CA GLU A 42 30.43 8.05 19.34
C GLU A 42 29.08 7.33 19.64
N ASN A 43 28.06 7.57 18.82
CA ASN A 43 26.77 6.92 18.91
C ASN A 43 26.88 5.41 18.72
N LYS A 44 27.62 4.96 17.71
CA LYS A 44 27.90 3.53 17.49
C LYS A 44 28.59 2.90 18.67
N LYS A 45 29.63 3.55 19.20
CA LYS A 45 30.37 3.06 20.35
C LYS A 45 29.51 2.94 21.60
N ALA A 46 28.67 3.96 21.86
CA ALA A 46 27.74 3.97 22.98
C ALA A 46 26.71 2.84 22.87
N LEU A 47 26.05 2.70 21.72
CA LEU A 47 25.01 1.71 21.49
C LEU A 47 25.55 0.28 21.40
N SER A 48 26.71 0.06 20.76
CA SER A 48 27.35 -1.27 20.72
C SER A 48 27.76 -1.73 22.12
N GLY A 49 28.31 -0.83 22.94
CA GLY A 49 28.63 -1.13 24.32
C GLY A 49 27.38 -1.39 25.18
N ALA A 50 26.30 -0.64 24.96
CA ALA A 50 25.04 -0.85 25.65
C ALA A 50 24.38 -2.17 25.24
N LYS A 51 24.45 -2.53 23.94
CA LYS A 51 23.97 -3.82 23.41
C LYS A 51 24.66 -5.00 24.08
N ALA A 52 25.99 -4.95 24.16
CA ALA A 52 26.75 -6.05 24.77
C ALA A 52 26.31 -6.33 26.23
N ASP A 53 26.12 -5.28 27.03
CA ASP A 53 25.71 -5.44 28.43
C ASP A 53 24.23 -5.90 28.55
N ILE A 54 23.32 -5.34 27.74
CA ILE A 54 21.91 -5.69 27.85
C ILE A 54 21.63 -7.11 27.34
N ASP A 55 22.37 -7.61 26.34
CA ASP A 55 22.24 -8.97 25.85
C ASP A 55 22.74 -9.99 26.88
N LEU A 56 23.78 -9.66 27.66
CA LEU A 56 24.19 -10.46 28.79
C LEU A 56 23.10 -10.53 29.88
N ALA A 57 22.46 -9.40 30.18
CA ALA A 57 21.37 -9.36 31.15
C ALA A 57 20.14 -10.14 30.66
N ALA A 58 19.87 -10.15 29.35
CA ALA A 58 18.70 -10.80 28.76
C ALA A 58 18.75 -12.34 28.80
N VAL A 59 19.94 -12.93 28.84
CA VAL A 59 20.12 -14.40 28.93
C VAL A 59 20.27 -14.92 30.36
N ASN A 60 20.34 -14.03 31.33
CA ASN A 60 20.50 -14.39 32.72
C ASN A 60 19.15 -14.69 33.39
N THR A 61 19.05 -15.81 34.06
CA THR A 61 17.81 -16.29 34.71
C THR A 61 17.18 -15.32 35.70
N GLU A 62 17.97 -14.47 36.34
CA GLU A 62 17.50 -13.51 37.35
C GLU A 62 17.03 -12.19 36.76
N THR A 63 17.58 -11.81 35.63
CA THR A 63 17.30 -10.52 34.95
C THR A 63 16.49 -10.66 33.67
N ALA A 64 16.40 -11.88 33.12
CA ALA A 64 15.71 -12.14 31.84
C ALA A 64 14.22 -11.74 31.86
N ASN A 65 13.56 -11.72 33.05
CA ASN A 65 12.17 -11.30 33.17
C ASN A 65 12.01 -9.93 33.86
N ASP A 66 13.10 -9.17 34.04
CA ASP A 66 13.04 -7.84 34.66
C ASP A 66 12.46 -6.81 33.70
N PRO A 67 11.33 -6.13 34.02
CA PRO A 67 10.78 -5.10 33.12
C PRO A 67 11.75 -3.95 32.87
N TYR A 68 12.64 -3.62 33.82
CA TYR A 68 13.67 -2.60 33.62
C TYR A 68 14.70 -3.04 32.56
N MET A 69 15.12 -4.31 32.57
CA MET A 69 15.95 -4.88 31.52
C MET A 69 15.29 -4.82 30.17
N HIS A 70 14.05 -5.29 30.04
CA HIS A 70 13.32 -5.27 28.78
C HIS A 70 13.09 -3.85 28.26
N ARG A 71 12.78 -2.88 29.13
CA ARG A 71 12.68 -1.47 28.73
C ARG A 71 13.95 -1.00 28.04
N TYR A 72 15.10 -1.17 28.68
CA TYR A 72 16.37 -0.71 28.10
C TYR A 72 16.79 -1.51 26.87
N ARG A 73 16.50 -2.80 26.83
CA ARG A 73 16.77 -3.62 25.64
C ARG A 73 15.99 -3.08 24.43
N GLY A 74 14.70 -2.84 24.58
CA GLY A 74 13.88 -2.26 23.51
C GLY A 74 14.40 -0.89 23.03
N ILE A 75 14.72 0.01 23.97
CA ILE A 75 15.23 1.34 23.68
C ILE A 75 16.61 1.30 22.99
N ILE A 76 17.52 0.43 23.44
CA ILE A 76 18.87 0.28 22.87
C ILE A 76 18.77 -0.26 21.42
N TYR A 77 17.97 -1.31 21.20
CA TYR A 77 17.77 -1.86 19.85
C TYR A 77 17.07 -0.87 18.92
N PHE A 78 16.18 -0.02 19.45
CA PHE A 78 15.59 1.08 18.67
C PHE A 78 16.67 2.08 18.22
N GLY A 79 17.55 2.50 19.10
CA GLY A 79 18.68 3.36 18.74
C GLY A 79 19.63 2.72 17.74
N LEU A 80 19.91 1.42 17.84
CA LEU A 80 20.72 0.68 16.88
C LEU A 80 20.06 0.66 15.49
N MET A 81 18.74 0.49 15.44
CA MET A 81 17.98 0.55 14.19
C MET A 81 18.01 1.95 13.57
N GLU A 82 17.90 3.01 14.39
CA GLU A 82 18.06 4.39 13.94
C GLU A 82 19.44 4.61 13.29
N ILE A 83 20.53 4.17 13.96
CA ILE A 83 21.91 4.29 13.42
C ILE A 83 22.08 3.52 12.12
N ALA A 84 21.63 2.28 12.04
CA ALA A 84 21.76 1.46 10.83
C ALA A 84 21.02 2.11 9.64
N THR A 85 19.86 2.69 9.89
CA THR A 85 19.08 3.41 8.86
C THR A 85 19.78 4.71 8.43
N MET A 86 20.32 5.47 9.39
CA MET A 86 21.04 6.71 9.10
C MET A 86 22.32 6.46 8.29
N GLU A 87 23.09 5.43 8.63
CA GLU A 87 24.29 5.05 7.88
C GLU A 87 24.00 4.66 6.43
N ALA A 88 22.96 3.85 6.26
CA ALA A 88 22.51 3.46 4.92
C ALA A 88 22.10 4.70 4.11
N ALA A 89 21.35 5.63 4.71
CA ALA A 89 20.96 6.88 4.06
C ALA A 89 22.16 7.76 3.69
N MET A 90 23.16 7.88 4.57
CA MET A 90 24.37 8.67 4.33
C MET A 90 25.27 8.07 3.23
N SER A 91 25.27 6.75 3.09
CA SER A 91 26.04 6.03 2.04
C SER A 91 25.27 5.88 0.72
N GLY A 92 24.01 6.32 0.67
CA GLY A 92 23.12 6.09 -0.48
C GLY A 92 22.72 4.62 -0.67
N ALA A 93 22.98 3.78 0.34
CA ALA A 93 22.61 2.35 0.33
C ALA A 93 21.24 2.11 0.98
N GLN A 94 20.75 0.88 0.86
CA GLN A 94 19.64 0.41 1.70
C GLN A 94 20.22 -0.22 2.98
N PRO A 95 19.53 -0.09 4.13
CA PRO A 95 19.96 -0.79 5.34
C PRO A 95 19.91 -2.31 5.13
N ASP A 96 20.79 -3.04 5.82
CA ASP A 96 20.76 -4.51 5.77
C ASP A 96 19.45 -5.02 6.36
N GLU A 97 18.65 -5.64 5.50
CA GLU A 97 17.29 -6.11 5.84
C GLU A 97 17.29 -7.12 7.00
N ASN A 98 18.32 -7.97 7.11
CA ASN A 98 18.40 -8.96 8.18
C ASN A 98 18.69 -8.28 9.51
N VAL A 99 19.56 -7.27 9.51
CA VAL A 99 19.88 -6.46 10.70
C VAL A 99 18.64 -5.70 11.16
N ILE A 100 17.92 -5.06 10.24
CA ILE A 100 16.68 -4.33 10.59
C ILE A 100 15.63 -5.28 11.13
N LYS A 101 15.42 -6.45 10.53
CA LYS A 101 14.48 -7.49 11.03
C LYS A 101 14.86 -8.00 12.41
N GLU A 102 16.15 -8.22 12.67
CA GLU A 102 16.63 -8.62 13.99
C GLU A 102 16.29 -7.55 15.05
N TYR A 103 16.63 -6.29 14.75
CA TYR A 103 16.39 -5.19 15.70
C TYR A 103 14.90 -4.96 15.93
N ASP A 104 14.09 -4.96 14.89
CA ASP A 104 12.64 -4.86 15.00
C ASP A 104 12.05 -5.97 15.88
N ALA A 105 12.48 -7.23 15.69
CA ALA A 105 12.04 -8.35 16.51
C ALA A 105 12.42 -8.16 17.99
N LYS A 106 13.63 -7.68 18.27
CA LYS A 106 14.11 -7.42 19.65
C LYS A 106 13.36 -6.28 20.32
N ILE A 107 13.01 -5.23 19.57
CA ILE A 107 12.19 -4.12 20.07
C ILE A 107 10.80 -4.64 20.45
N LYS A 108 10.12 -5.34 19.53
CA LYS A 108 8.79 -5.91 19.76
C LYS A 108 8.75 -6.87 20.96
N GLU A 109 9.68 -7.81 21.00
CA GLU A 109 9.83 -8.75 22.11
C GLU A 109 9.94 -8.01 23.45
N SER A 110 10.84 -7.04 23.50
CA SER A 110 11.18 -6.32 24.73
C SER A 110 10.05 -5.42 25.22
N PHE A 111 9.47 -4.60 24.34
CA PHE A 111 8.36 -3.73 24.74
C PHE A 111 7.09 -4.53 25.08
N ASN A 112 6.79 -5.60 24.36
CA ASN A 112 5.69 -6.49 24.74
C ASN A 112 5.90 -7.15 26.11
N ALA A 113 7.14 -7.56 26.44
CA ALA A 113 7.46 -8.10 27.75
C ALA A 113 7.19 -7.07 28.86
N VAL A 114 7.56 -5.79 28.65
CA VAL A 114 7.25 -4.71 29.61
C VAL A 114 5.74 -4.50 29.74
N LEU A 115 5.05 -4.34 28.61
CA LEU A 115 3.62 -3.99 28.60
C LEU A 115 2.74 -5.08 29.23
N ASN A 116 3.11 -6.36 29.07
CA ASN A 116 2.37 -7.50 29.60
C ASN A 116 2.83 -7.93 30.99
N HIS A 117 3.90 -7.35 31.54
CA HIS A 117 4.43 -7.75 32.84
C HIS A 117 3.49 -7.37 33.98
N ALA A 118 3.27 -8.26 34.98
CA ALA A 118 2.36 -7.99 36.09
C ALA A 118 2.82 -6.83 37.00
N LYS A 119 4.13 -6.60 37.07
CA LYS A 119 4.79 -5.54 37.85
C LYS A 119 5.44 -4.55 36.83
N GLY A 120 6.09 -3.50 37.31
CA GLY A 120 6.84 -2.57 36.45
C GLY A 120 5.99 -1.43 35.90
N LYS A 121 5.11 -0.84 36.71
CA LYS A 121 4.26 0.29 36.33
C LYS A 121 5.04 1.46 35.75
N GLU A 122 6.19 1.79 36.35
CA GLU A 122 7.06 2.87 35.90
C GLU A 122 7.73 2.56 34.54
N ASP A 123 8.14 1.29 34.34
CA ASP A 123 8.75 0.87 33.08
C ASP A 123 7.72 0.85 31.93
N LYS A 124 6.47 0.43 32.21
CA LYS A 124 5.36 0.55 31.26
C LYS A 124 5.14 2.00 30.84
N LYS A 125 5.06 2.90 31.81
CA LYS A 125 4.89 4.33 31.56
C LYS A 125 6.05 4.87 30.71
N ALA A 126 7.29 4.54 31.06
CA ALA A 126 8.48 4.98 30.33
C ALA A 126 8.52 4.45 28.89
N VAL A 127 8.10 3.20 28.64
CA VAL A 127 8.00 2.65 27.25
C VAL A 127 6.93 3.39 26.46
N LEU A 128 5.74 3.62 27.04
CA LEU A 128 4.67 4.36 26.38
C LEU A 128 5.11 5.79 26.03
N GLU A 129 5.74 6.50 26.96
CA GLU A 129 6.25 7.85 26.75
C GLU A 129 7.33 7.89 25.68
N PHE A 130 8.28 6.94 25.69
CA PHE A 130 9.34 6.84 24.70
C PHE A 130 8.79 6.61 23.29
N VAL A 131 7.92 5.61 23.12
CA VAL A 131 7.37 5.27 21.80
C VAL A 131 6.47 6.37 21.27
N ASN A 132 5.63 6.97 22.14
CA ASN A 132 4.78 8.10 21.73
C ASN A 132 5.62 9.32 21.31
N ALA A 133 6.67 9.66 22.07
CA ALA A 133 7.56 10.76 21.72
C ALA A 133 8.28 10.53 20.38
N LYS A 134 8.75 9.29 20.13
CA LYS A 134 9.39 8.92 18.85
C LYS A 134 8.40 8.95 17.69
N SER A 135 7.20 8.38 17.86
CA SER A 135 6.15 8.41 16.84
C SER A 135 5.75 9.85 16.51
N GLN A 136 5.53 10.70 17.53
CA GLN A 136 5.18 12.10 17.34
C GLN A 136 6.28 12.89 16.62
N PHE A 137 7.54 12.69 16.99
CA PHE A 137 8.67 13.37 16.33
C PHE A 137 8.73 13.04 14.83
N VAL A 138 8.57 11.77 14.46
CA VAL A 138 8.58 11.35 13.06
C VAL A 138 7.33 11.84 12.32
N PHE A 139 6.18 11.87 13.00
CA PHE A 139 4.94 12.41 12.45
C PHE A 139 5.04 13.91 12.13
N GLU A 140 5.62 14.71 13.03
CA GLU A 140 5.83 16.15 12.81
C GLU A 140 6.82 16.41 11.65
N ALA A 141 7.85 15.58 11.52
CA ALA A 141 8.73 15.61 10.34
C ALA A 141 7.94 15.34 9.06
N GLY A 142 7.02 14.36 9.07
CA GLY A 142 6.10 14.08 7.97
C GLY A 142 5.23 15.28 7.61
N LEU A 143 4.65 15.97 8.59
CA LEU A 143 3.87 17.19 8.36
C LEU A 143 4.72 18.31 7.73
N SER A 144 5.96 18.48 8.19
CA SER A 144 6.88 19.44 7.60
C SER A 144 7.17 19.14 6.13
N MET A 145 7.45 17.88 5.78
CA MET A 145 7.66 17.43 4.40
C MET A 145 6.39 17.59 3.55
N PHE A 146 5.23 17.27 4.09
CA PHE A 146 3.95 17.42 3.40
C PHE A 146 3.67 18.89 3.06
N ASN A 147 3.88 19.81 4.00
CA ASN A 147 3.72 21.23 3.80
C ASN A 147 4.72 21.81 2.79
N ALA A 148 5.93 21.24 2.73
CA ALA A 148 6.94 21.54 1.72
C ALA A 148 6.64 20.90 0.35
N ARG A 149 5.53 20.16 0.21
CA ARG A 149 5.12 19.38 -0.98
C ARG A 149 6.06 18.22 -1.34
N ASN A 150 6.90 17.79 -0.43
CA ASN A 150 7.74 16.60 -0.56
C ASN A 150 6.91 15.37 -0.14
N TYR A 151 5.90 15.05 -0.96
CA TYR A 151 4.88 14.08 -0.58
C TYR A 151 5.40 12.66 -0.45
N ALA A 152 6.42 12.27 -1.21
CA ALA A 152 7.01 10.93 -1.13
C ALA A 152 7.74 10.73 0.20
N GLU A 153 8.55 11.69 0.60
CA GLU A 153 9.25 11.71 1.89
C GLU A 153 8.25 11.81 3.06
N ALA A 154 7.23 12.65 2.91
CA ALA A 154 6.15 12.74 3.89
C ALA A 154 5.46 11.38 4.11
N THR A 155 5.18 10.65 3.02
CA THR A 155 4.58 9.32 3.08
C THR A 155 5.45 8.35 3.89
N GLN A 156 6.78 8.35 3.66
CA GLN A 156 7.72 7.51 4.41
C GLN A 156 7.76 7.87 5.90
N MET A 157 7.73 9.17 6.23
CA MET A 157 7.69 9.63 7.63
C MET A 157 6.39 9.19 8.32
N PHE A 158 5.24 9.35 7.68
CA PHE A 158 3.97 8.92 8.27
C PHE A 158 3.89 7.39 8.44
N ILE A 159 4.42 6.61 7.49
CA ILE A 159 4.59 5.15 7.66
C ILE A 159 5.47 4.88 8.89
N GLY A 160 6.60 5.57 9.02
CA GLY A 160 7.49 5.41 10.17
C GLY A 160 6.77 5.69 11.50
N ALA A 161 6.04 6.80 11.59
CA ALA A 161 5.25 7.15 12.77
C ALA A 161 4.19 6.08 13.09
N TYR A 162 3.50 5.58 12.07
CA TYR A 162 2.53 4.49 12.21
C TYR A 162 3.18 3.20 12.72
N GLN A 163 4.30 2.78 12.13
CA GLN A 163 5.02 1.57 12.52
C GLN A 163 5.61 1.67 13.94
N ILE A 164 6.12 2.84 14.33
CA ILE A 164 6.62 3.07 15.71
C ILE A 164 5.50 2.88 16.72
N SER A 165 4.29 3.40 16.47
CA SER A 165 3.16 3.25 17.38
C SER A 165 2.75 1.79 17.60
N LYS A 166 3.01 0.92 16.62
CA LYS A 166 2.73 -0.53 16.72
C LYS A 166 3.57 -1.24 17.77
N TYR A 167 4.73 -0.70 18.16
CA TYR A 167 5.51 -1.28 19.24
C TYR A 167 4.80 -1.30 20.59
N ILE A 168 3.78 -0.47 20.76
CA ILE A 168 2.93 -0.42 21.95
C ILE A 168 1.48 -0.83 21.67
N ASN A 169 1.25 -1.54 20.56
CA ASN A 169 -0.06 -2.01 20.12
C ASN A 169 -1.10 -0.88 19.91
N VAL A 170 -0.64 0.31 19.52
CA VAL A 170 -1.51 1.46 19.22
C VAL A 170 -1.67 1.58 17.72
N GLU A 171 -2.93 1.64 17.24
CA GLU A 171 -3.28 2.09 15.90
C GLU A 171 -3.23 3.62 15.87
N ASN A 172 -2.18 4.18 15.25
CA ASN A 172 -2.10 5.62 15.03
C ASN A 172 -2.89 5.97 13.76
N GLU A 173 -4.20 6.21 13.94
CA GLU A 173 -5.12 6.51 12.82
C GLU A 173 -4.74 7.81 12.11
N GLU A 174 -4.17 8.77 12.81
CA GLU A 174 -3.73 10.04 12.21
C GLU A 174 -2.53 9.82 11.29
N ALA A 175 -1.51 9.09 11.72
CA ALA A 175 -0.36 8.74 10.89
C ALA A 175 -0.79 7.87 9.69
N LYS A 176 -1.70 6.93 9.89
CA LYS A 176 -2.27 6.09 8.83
C LYS A 176 -3.03 6.94 7.80
N GLY A 177 -3.90 7.85 8.24
CA GLY A 177 -4.65 8.75 7.36
C GLY A 177 -3.75 9.68 6.56
N ASN A 178 -2.73 10.25 7.19
CA ASN A 178 -1.74 11.10 6.52
C ASN A 178 -0.84 10.31 5.57
N THR A 179 -0.53 9.04 5.85
CA THR A 179 0.15 8.14 4.89
C THR A 179 -0.65 8.02 3.60
N MET A 180 -1.95 7.74 3.71
CA MET A 180 -2.83 7.62 2.53
C MET A 180 -2.90 8.93 1.73
N LEU A 181 -3.14 10.04 2.42
CA LEU A 181 -3.25 11.35 1.79
C LEU A 181 -1.95 11.75 1.06
N SER A 182 -0.81 11.59 1.73
CA SER A 182 0.50 11.93 1.15
C SER A 182 0.86 10.99 0.00
N PHE A 183 0.54 9.70 0.09
CA PHE A 183 0.77 8.72 -0.98
C PHE A 183 -0.02 9.06 -2.24
N VAL A 184 -1.30 9.40 -2.14
CA VAL A 184 -2.10 9.84 -3.29
C VAL A 184 -1.45 11.06 -3.96
N ARG A 185 -1.05 12.06 -3.17
CA ARG A 185 -0.37 13.28 -3.69
C ARG A 185 1.00 12.97 -4.31
N ALA A 186 1.77 12.07 -3.68
CA ALA A 186 3.05 11.62 -4.21
C ALA A 186 2.88 10.90 -5.55
N THR A 187 1.93 9.99 -5.64
CA THR A 187 1.61 9.25 -6.86
C THR A 187 1.27 10.20 -8.00
N ASP A 188 0.35 11.14 -7.79
CA ASP A 188 -0.02 12.13 -8.80
C ASP A 188 1.18 12.96 -9.28
N THR A 189 2.05 13.35 -8.33
CA THR A 189 3.25 14.13 -8.62
C THR A 189 4.27 13.33 -9.41
N LEU A 190 4.57 12.12 -8.97
CA LEU A 190 5.57 11.23 -9.60
C LEU A 190 5.12 10.79 -11.00
N ILE A 191 3.84 10.49 -11.19
CA ILE A 191 3.28 10.17 -12.52
C ILE A 191 3.44 11.38 -13.46
N LYS A 192 3.08 12.60 -13.04
CA LYS A 192 3.26 13.81 -13.85
C LYS A 192 4.72 14.06 -14.21
N GLN A 193 5.64 13.70 -13.34
CA GLN A 193 7.10 13.79 -13.55
C GLN A 193 7.66 12.60 -14.34
N LYS A 194 6.85 11.61 -14.71
CA LYS A 194 7.25 10.36 -15.37
C LYS A 194 8.23 9.50 -14.56
N LYS A 195 8.22 9.65 -13.23
CA LYS A 195 9.06 8.91 -12.27
C LYS A 195 8.33 7.64 -11.79
N LEU A 196 7.95 6.79 -12.74
CA LEU A 196 7.09 5.64 -12.45
C LEU A 196 7.74 4.58 -11.55
N ASP A 197 9.07 4.43 -11.61
CA ASP A 197 9.78 3.48 -10.76
C ASP A 197 9.87 3.96 -9.32
N GLU A 198 10.01 5.27 -9.09
CA GLU A 198 9.92 5.85 -7.75
C GLU A 198 8.51 5.69 -7.18
N ALA A 199 7.48 5.93 -8.00
CA ALA A 199 6.08 5.72 -7.63
C ALA A 199 5.80 4.25 -7.26
N SER A 200 6.31 3.28 -8.04
CA SER A 200 6.17 1.85 -7.76
C SER A 200 6.82 1.48 -6.42
N LYS A 201 8.07 1.88 -6.18
CA LYS A 201 8.78 1.59 -4.93
C LYS A 201 8.04 2.15 -3.71
N LEU A 202 7.53 3.38 -3.82
CA LEU A 202 6.71 3.98 -2.77
C LEU A 202 5.40 3.21 -2.58
N GLY A 203 4.77 2.80 -3.68
CA GLY A 203 3.56 1.98 -3.67
C GLY A 203 3.75 0.65 -2.97
N ASP A 204 4.82 -0.08 -3.25
CA ASP A 204 5.17 -1.34 -2.59
C ASP A 204 5.38 -1.14 -1.08
N LEU A 205 6.06 -0.06 -0.69
CA LEU A 205 6.25 0.30 0.70
C LEU A 205 4.91 0.55 1.41
N VAL A 206 4.04 1.38 0.82
CA VAL A 206 2.72 1.69 1.39
C VAL A 206 1.86 0.42 1.48
N TYR A 207 1.81 -0.38 0.41
CA TYR A 207 1.00 -1.59 0.34
C TYR A 207 1.34 -2.63 1.42
N THR A 208 2.63 -2.69 1.82
CA THR A 208 3.11 -3.62 2.85
C THR A 208 3.09 -3.06 4.26
N SER A 209 3.09 -1.73 4.41
CA SER A 209 3.32 -1.06 5.70
C SER A 209 2.05 -0.65 6.42
N VAL A 210 0.97 -0.36 5.70
CA VAL A 210 -0.31 0.07 6.28
C VAL A 210 -1.46 -0.83 5.83
N PRO A 211 -2.57 -0.90 6.60
CA PRO A 211 -3.75 -1.65 6.19
C PRO A 211 -4.25 -1.20 4.83
N LYS A 212 -4.62 -2.16 4.00
CA LYS A 212 -5.12 -1.91 2.66
C LYS A 212 -6.43 -1.13 2.69
N ASN A 213 -6.56 -0.19 1.78
CA ASN A 213 -7.82 0.50 1.51
C ASN A 213 -7.96 0.83 0.02
N ILE A 214 -9.13 1.32 -0.36
CA ILE A 214 -9.46 1.56 -1.77
C ILE A 214 -8.60 2.67 -2.39
N GLU A 215 -8.31 3.76 -1.66
CA GLU A 215 -7.51 4.87 -2.17
C GLU A 215 -6.07 4.43 -2.49
N ILE A 216 -5.48 3.60 -1.63
CA ILE A 216 -4.16 3.01 -1.88
C ILE A 216 -4.21 2.15 -3.14
N LEU A 217 -5.22 1.28 -3.26
CA LEU A 217 -5.37 0.40 -4.43
C LEU A 217 -5.58 1.21 -5.72
N ILE A 218 -6.39 2.27 -5.70
CA ILE A 218 -6.58 3.16 -6.86
C ILE A 218 -5.25 3.80 -7.27
N SER A 219 -4.46 4.28 -6.31
CA SER A 219 -3.14 4.86 -6.60
C SER A 219 -2.19 3.83 -7.22
N LEU A 220 -2.18 2.59 -6.70
CA LEU A 220 -1.39 1.47 -7.25
C LEU A 220 -1.87 1.09 -8.65
N ILE A 221 -3.16 1.05 -8.89
CA ILE A 221 -3.76 0.84 -10.22
C ILE A 221 -3.25 1.92 -11.19
N ASN A 222 -3.33 3.19 -10.80
CA ASN A 222 -2.90 4.30 -11.65
C ASN A 222 -1.40 4.21 -12.00
N ILE A 223 -0.54 3.87 -11.03
CA ILE A 223 0.90 3.65 -11.28
C ILE A 223 1.11 2.56 -12.33
N ASN A 224 0.45 1.41 -12.15
CA ASN A 224 0.66 0.25 -13.01
C ASN A 224 0.03 0.43 -14.41
N LEU A 225 -1.09 1.13 -14.52
CA LEU A 225 -1.62 1.56 -15.82
C LEU A 225 -0.62 2.43 -16.59
N GLN A 226 0.01 3.41 -15.91
CA GLN A 226 1.02 4.26 -16.54
C GLN A 226 2.29 3.50 -16.93
N LYS A 227 2.61 2.42 -16.22
CA LYS A 227 3.73 1.51 -16.56
C LYS A 227 3.35 0.49 -17.62
N ASN A 228 2.10 0.42 -18.03
CA ASN A 228 1.56 -0.63 -18.87
C ASN A 228 1.77 -2.05 -18.27
N ASP A 229 1.83 -2.14 -16.93
CA ASP A 229 1.86 -3.40 -16.19
C ASP A 229 0.42 -3.84 -15.89
N ILE A 230 -0.14 -4.52 -16.84
CA ILE A 230 -1.55 -4.86 -16.84
C ILE A 230 -1.87 -6.04 -15.90
N VAL A 231 -0.91 -6.93 -15.71
CA VAL A 231 -1.06 -8.07 -14.78
C VAL A 231 -1.20 -7.57 -13.34
N THR A 232 -0.32 -6.67 -12.93
CA THR A 232 -0.37 -6.06 -11.60
C THR A 232 -1.60 -5.15 -11.45
N THR A 233 -2.00 -4.45 -12.52
CA THR A 233 -3.23 -3.65 -12.55
C THR A 233 -4.47 -4.53 -12.31
N GLU A 234 -4.62 -5.64 -13.03
CA GLU A 234 -5.74 -6.59 -12.84
C GLU A 234 -5.78 -7.12 -11.40
N LYS A 235 -4.62 -7.45 -10.82
CA LYS A 235 -4.52 -7.90 -9.43
C LYS A 235 -5.11 -6.87 -8.45
N TYR A 236 -4.67 -5.61 -8.54
CA TYR A 236 -5.15 -4.55 -7.63
C TYR A 236 -6.61 -4.17 -7.88
N LEU A 237 -7.09 -4.22 -9.13
CA LEU A 237 -8.49 -4.01 -9.46
C LEU A 237 -9.39 -5.10 -8.88
N ASN A 238 -8.99 -6.36 -8.98
CA ASN A 238 -9.72 -7.47 -8.39
C ASN A 238 -9.78 -7.33 -6.85
N GLU A 239 -8.69 -6.89 -6.23
CA GLU A 239 -8.66 -6.63 -4.79
C GLU A 239 -9.59 -5.47 -4.43
N ALA A 240 -9.52 -4.33 -5.13
CA ALA A 240 -10.37 -3.17 -4.88
C ALA A 240 -11.86 -3.49 -5.07
N THR A 241 -12.21 -4.20 -6.13
CA THR A 241 -13.61 -4.61 -6.38
C THR A 241 -14.12 -5.65 -5.39
N SER A 242 -13.23 -6.44 -4.75
CA SER A 242 -13.61 -7.33 -3.66
C SER A 242 -13.87 -6.60 -2.36
N MET A 243 -13.20 -5.45 -2.13
CA MET A 243 -13.40 -4.62 -0.93
C MET A 243 -14.66 -3.75 -1.05
N ASP A 244 -14.98 -3.26 -2.24
CA ASP A 244 -16.19 -2.49 -2.51
C ASP A 244 -16.89 -3.03 -3.78
N THR A 245 -17.80 -3.96 -3.56
CA THR A 245 -18.60 -4.58 -4.63
C THR A 245 -19.66 -3.66 -5.20
N THR A 246 -19.87 -2.48 -4.62
CA THR A 246 -20.90 -1.49 -5.02
C THR A 246 -20.31 -0.31 -5.78
N ASN A 247 -19.01 -0.23 -5.91
CA ASN A 247 -18.31 0.85 -6.59
C ASN A 247 -18.28 0.64 -8.11
N LYS A 248 -19.29 1.17 -8.77
CA LYS A 248 -19.46 1.08 -10.24
C LYS A 248 -18.24 1.61 -11.02
N SER A 249 -17.56 2.65 -10.50
CA SER A 249 -16.37 3.23 -11.17
C SER A 249 -15.20 2.23 -11.23
N LEU A 250 -14.96 1.45 -10.16
CA LEU A 250 -13.91 0.42 -10.16
C LEU A 250 -14.15 -0.64 -11.24
N TYR A 251 -15.40 -1.03 -11.45
CA TYR A 251 -15.74 -1.99 -12.50
C TYR A 251 -15.58 -1.41 -13.91
N VAL A 252 -15.82 -0.10 -14.09
CA VAL A 252 -15.52 0.57 -15.37
C VAL A 252 -14.01 0.57 -15.63
N VAL A 253 -13.20 0.93 -14.63
CA VAL A 253 -11.73 0.92 -14.75
C VAL A 253 -11.22 -0.51 -15.01
N LEU A 254 -11.77 -1.51 -14.31
CA LEU A 254 -11.44 -2.93 -14.56
C LEU A 254 -11.77 -3.34 -15.99
N GLY A 255 -12.96 -2.98 -16.49
CA GLY A 255 -13.36 -3.27 -17.87
C GLY A 255 -12.43 -2.64 -18.89
N THR A 256 -12.07 -1.36 -18.70
CA THR A 256 -11.12 -0.66 -19.57
C THR A 256 -9.72 -1.30 -19.56
N SER A 257 -9.21 -1.66 -18.40
CA SER A 257 -7.91 -2.33 -18.27
C SER A 257 -7.91 -3.71 -18.95
N LEU A 258 -8.98 -4.49 -18.78
CA LEU A 258 -9.13 -5.80 -19.42
C LEU A 258 -9.29 -5.69 -20.95
N MET A 259 -9.90 -4.61 -21.43
CA MET A 259 -9.99 -4.29 -22.86
C MET A 259 -8.60 -4.04 -23.45
N GLU A 260 -7.75 -3.26 -22.79
CA GLU A 260 -6.35 -3.04 -23.22
C GLU A 260 -5.54 -4.35 -23.24
N LEU A 261 -5.87 -5.28 -22.35
CA LEU A 261 -5.34 -6.65 -22.29
C LEU A 261 -5.82 -7.57 -23.40
N LYS A 262 -6.77 -7.14 -24.22
CA LYS A 262 -7.46 -7.98 -25.20
C LYS A 262 -8.20 -9.18 -24.53
N GLN A 263 -8.61 -9.04 -23.26
CA GLN A 263 -9.42 -10.02 -22.54
C GLN A 263 -10.91 -9.64 -22.65
N SER A 264 -11.43 -9.69 -23.88
CA SER A 264 -12.73 -9.09 -24.26
C SER A 264 -13.89 -9.63 -23.41
N GLU A 265 -13.97 -10.94 -23.16
CA GLU A 265 -15.05 -11.54 -22.38
C GLU A 265 -15.04 -11.08 -20.93
N LYS A 266 -13.85 -10.95 -20.32
CA LYS A 266 -13.72 -10.44 -18.95
C LYS A 266 -14.02 -8.93 -18.87
N ALA A 267 -13.61 -8.18 -19.90
CA ALA A 267 -13.91 -6.74 -20.00
C ALA A 267 -15.42 -6.50 -20.05
N GLU A 268 -16.13 -7.26 -20.88
CA GLU A 268 -17.58 -7.20 -20.92
C GLU A 268 -18.23 -7.49 -19.56
N GLN A 269 -17.79 -8.56 -18.89
CA GLN A 269 -18.31 -8.90 -17.56
C GLN A 269 -18.10 -7.79 -16.53
N ALA A 270 -16.95 -7.10 -16.58
CA ALA A 270 -16.68 -5.99 -15.69
C ALA A 270 -17.62 -4.79 -15.97
N PHE A 271 -17.78 -4.39 -17.23
CA PHE A 271 -18.73 -3.33 -17.60
C PHE A 271 -20.16 -3.68 -17.23
N LEU A 272 -20.59 -4.94 -17.45
CA LEU A 272 -21.92 -5.40 -17.05
C LEU A 272 -22.15 -5.36 -15.54
N LYS A 273 -21.11 -5.60 -14.72
CA LYS A 273 -21.21 -5.39 -13.27
C LYS A 273 -21.42 -3.92 -12.91
N ALA A 274 -20.72 -2.99 -13.57
CA ALA A 274 -20.97 -1.56 -13.38
C ALA A 274 -22.38 -1.16 -13.74
N LEU A 275 -22.89 -1.63 -14.89
CA LEU A 275 -24.27 -1.38 -15.36
C LEU A 275 -25.34 -2.05 -14.49
N LYS A 276 -25.04 -3.19 -13.88
CA LYS A 276 -25.94 -3.84 -12.91
C LYS A 276 -26.06 -3.02 -11.61
N ILE A 277 -25.01 -2.34 -11.19
CA ILE A 277 -25.03 -1.44 -10.01
C ILE A 277 -25.84 -0.17 -10.36
N ASP A 278 -25.59 0.40 -11.53
CA ASP A 278 -26.30 1.58 -12.03
C ASP A 278 -26.38 1.54 -13.57
N GLN A 279 -27.52 1.15 -14.09
CA GLN A 279 -27.76 1.03 -15.54
C GLN A 279 -27.71 2.37 -16.29
N PHE A 280 -27.78 3.48 -15.57
CA PHE A 280 -27.71 4.83 -16.10
C PHE A 280 -26.40 5.56 -15.77
N TYR A 281 -25.39 4.85 -15.31
CA TYR A 281 -24.08 5.44 -15.08
C TYR A 281 -23.41 5.76 -16.43
N PRO A 282 -23.23 7.05 -16.77
CA PRO A 282 -22.80 7.46 -18.10
C PRO A 282 -21.50 6.77 -18.55
N ASP A 283 -20.48 6.78 -17.68
CA ASP A 283 -19.18 6.19 -18.01
C ASP A 283 -19.28 4.70 -18.35
N ALA A 284 -20.13 3.95 -17.61
CA ALA A 284 -20.32 2.52 -17.88
C ALA A 284 -21.03 2.31 -19.23
N VAL A 285 -22.08 3.10 -19.51
CA VAL A 285 -22.81 3.01 -20.79
C VAL A 285 -21.89 3.34 -21.96
N TYR A 286 -21.14 4.45 -21.88
CA TYR A 286 -20.27 4.87 -22.98
C TYR A 286 -19.14 3.87 -23.22
N GLN A 287 -18.46 3.45 -22.14
CA GLN A 287 -17.35 2.52 -22.28
C GLN A 287 -17.79 1.14 -22.77
N TYR A 288 -18.89 0.61 -22.21
CA TYR A 288 -19.46 -0.65 -22.66
C TYR A 288 -19.84 -0.62 -24.13
N CYS A 289 -20.65 0.38 -24.54
CA CYS A 289 -21.12 0.48 -25.92
C CYS A 289 -19.99 0.69 -26.92
N THR A 290 -19.03 1.55 -26.59
CA THR A 290 -17.85 1.80 -27.44
C THR A 290 -16.96 0.57 -27.54
N PHE A 291 -16.73 -0.13 -26.44
CA PHE A 291 -15.98 -1.37 -26.39
C PHE A 291 -16.62 -2.46 -27.27
N MET A 292 -17.91 -2.71 -27.09
CA MET A 292 -18.65 -3.72 -27.84
C MET A 292 -18.68 -3.40 -29.35
N PHE A 293 -18.85 -2.11 -29.70
CA PHE A 293 -18.80 -1.64 -31.10
C PHE A 293 -17.41 -1.95 -31.71
N ASN A 294 -16.35 -1.60 -31.02
CA ASN A 294 -14.98 -1.84 -31.52
C ASN A 294 -14.67 -3.35 -31.60
N TRP A 295 -15.05 -4.13 -30.61
CA TRP A 295 -14.85 -5.58 -30.61
C TRP A 295 -15.57 -6.27 -31.77
N SER A 296 -16.84 -5.91 -32.00
CA SER A 296 -17.60 -6.39 -33.15
C SER A 296 -16.92 -6.03 -34.48
N ARG A 297 -16.54 -4.75 -34.64
CA ARG A 297 -15.85 -4.29 -35.85
C ARG A 297 -14.52 -5.01 -36.09
N ASP A 298 -13.72 -5.16 -35.05
CA ASP A 298 -12.41 -5.81 -35.15
C ASP A 298 -12.55 -7.29 -35.55
N LEU A 299 -13.58 -7.99 -35.02
CA LEU A 299 -13.90 -9.36 -35.42
C LEU A 299 -14.39 -9.45 -36.86
N SER A 300 -15.22 -8.50 -37.32
CA SER A 300 -15.66 -8.41 -38.71
C SER A 300 -14.49 -8.15 -39.67
N ASN A 301 -13.58 -7.25 -39.29
CA ASN A 301 -12.40 -6.95 -40.09
C ASN A 301 -11.49 -8.19 -40.17
N ALA A 302 -11.24 -8.86 -39.04
CA ALA A 302 -10.46 -10.09 -39.01
C ALA A 302 -11.06 -11.20 -39.88
N ALA A 303 -12.40 -11.32 -39.94
CA ALA A 303 -13.07 -12.24 -40.84
C ALA A 303 -12.88 -11.87 -42.31
N SER A 304 -12.85 -10.58 -42.62
CA SER A 304 -12.67 -10.06 -44.00
C SER A 304 -11.23 -10.24 -44.52
N ASP A 305 -10.25 -10.29 -43.61
CA ASP A 305 -8.83 -10.47 -43.94
C ASP A 305 -8.48 -11.95 -44.21
N LEU A 306 -9.37 -12.90 -43.92
CA LEU A 306 -9.17 -14.32 -44.20
C LEU A 306 -9.36 -14.64 -45.68
N ASN A 307 -8.83 -15.80 -46.11
CA ASN A 307 -9.13 -16.34 -47.44
C ASN A 307 -10.66 -16.50 -47.58
N PRO A 308 -11.30 -16.01 -48.71
CA PRO A 308 -12.75 -16.07 -48.86
C PRO A 308 -13.41 -17.45 -48.71
N LYS A 309 -12.61 -18.52 -48.76
CA LYS A 309 -13.07 -19.91 -48.56
C LYS A 309 -12.83 -20.43 -47.13
N ASP A 310 -12.35 -19.58 -46.23
CA ASP A 310 -12.09 -20.01 -44.85
C ASP A 310 -13.41 -20.37 -44.15
N PRO A 311 -13.51 -21.58 -43.57
CA PRO A 311 -14.75 -22.04 -42.91
C PRO A 311 -15.09 -21.28 -41.62
N ASN A 312 -14.18 -20.47 -41.10
CA ASN A 312 -14.44 -19.69 -39.85
C ASN A 312 -15.15 -18.37 -40.15
N ILE A 313 -15.14 -17.86 -41.38
CA ILE A 313 -15.76 -16.55 -41.73
C ILE A 313 -17.22 -16.46 -41.30
N PRO A 314 -18.11 -17.42 -41.62
CA PRO A 314 -19.53 -17.29 -41.24
C PRO A 314 -19.74 -17.24 -39.74
N LYS A 315 -18.92 -17.99 -38.96
CA LYS A 315 -18.98 -17.96 -37.49
C LYS A 315 -18.52 -16.59 -36.95
N MET A 316 -17.38 -16.09 -37.42
CA MET A 316 -16.85 -14.80 -36.98
C MET A 316 -17.81 -13.65 -37.30
N GLN A 317 -18.41 -13.64 -38.48
CA GLN A 317 -19.41 -12.65 -38.86
C GLN A 317 -20.64 -12.71 -37.97
N LYS A 318 -21.13 -13.92 -37.66
CA LYS A 318 -22.24 -14.12 -36.75
C LYS A 318 -21.90 -13.62 -35.34
N ASP A 319 -20.75 -14.01 -34.82
CA ASP A 319 -20.29 -13.60 -33.48
C ASP A 319 -20.16 -12.06 -33.41
N ALA A 320 -19.62 -11.42 -34.45
CA ALA A 320 -19.55 -9.95 -34.55
C ALA A 320 -20.95 -9.29 -34.51
N LEU A 321 -21.90 -9.85 -35.26
CA LEU A 321 -23.29 -9.34 -35.27
C LEU A 321 -23.97 -9.55 -33.89
N ASP A 322 -23.75 -10.72 -33.27
CA ASP A 322 -24.29 -11.02 -31.96
C ASP A 322 -23.73 -10.07 -30.88
N ILE A 323 -22.46 -9.67 -30.96
CA ILE A 323 -21.84 -8.65 -30.12
C ILE A 323 -22.51 -7.29 -30.33
N MET A 324 -22.65 -6.87 -31.59
CA MET A 324 -23.27 -5.58 -31.94
C MET A 324 -24.72 -5.46 -31.44
N ASN A 325 -25.49 -6.54 -31.58
CA ASN A 325 -26.90 -6.61 -31.14
C ASN A 325 -27.10 -6.49 -29.61
N ARG A 326 -26.07 -6.64 -28.81
CA ARG A 326 -26.16 -6.46 -27.34
C ARG A 326 -26.12 -5.00 -26.91
N ILE A 327 -25.60 -4.08 -27.77
CA ILE A 327 -25.45 -2.67 -27.42
C ILE A 327 -26.81 -1.97 -27.18
N PRO A 328 -27.84 -2.12 -28.05
CA PRO A 328 -29.14 -1.50 -27.84
C PRO A 328 -29.79 -1.80 -26.49
N MET A 329 -29.53 -2.95 -25.88
CA MET A 329 -30.11 -3.34 -24.59
C MET A 329 -29.77 -2.35 -23.46
N TYR A 330 -28.65 -1.67 -23.55
CA TYR A 330 -28.18 -0.70 -22.54
C TYR A 330 -28.26 0.74 -23.06
N LEU A 331 -28.06 0.95 -24.34
CA LEU A 331 -28.03 2.28 -24.95
C LEU A 331 -29.43 2.86 -25.11
N ASP A 332 -30.42 2.06 -25.52
CA ASP A 332 -31.79 2.56 -25.77
C ASP A 332 -32.45 3.06 -24.49
N PRO A 333 -32.50 2.30 -23.36
CA PRO A 333 -33.03 2.80 -22.10
C PRO A 333 -32.32 4.06 -21.60
N TYR A 334 -31.00 4.12 -21.85
CA TYR A 334 -30.21 5.31 -21.50
C TYR A 334 -30.65 6.53 -22.32
N LEU A 335 -30.79 6.40 -23.66
CA LEU A 335 -31.23 7.46 -24.54
C LEU A 335 -32.71 7.86 -24.35
N GLU A 336 -33.55 6.96 -23.85
CA GLU A 336 -34.90 7.30 -23.42
C GLU A 336 -34.87 8.24 -22.20
N LYS A 337 -34.02 7.96 -21.25
CA LYS A 337 -33.87 8.77 -20.03
C LYS A 337 -33.11 10.07 -20.28
N PHE A 338 -32.10 10.03 -21.14
CA PHE A 338 -31.21 11.15 -21.46
C PHE A 338 -31.23 11.45 -22.97
N PRO A 339 -32.38 11.98 -23.50
CA PRO A 339 -32.56 12.09 -24.95
C PRO A 339 -31.67 13.08 -25.67
N SER A 340 -30.99 13.95 -24.93
CA SER A 340 -30.05 14.96 -25.47
C SER A 340 -28.60 14.67 -25.14
N ASP A 341 -28.27 13.45 -24.70
CA ASP A 341 -26.89 13.08 -24.45
C ASP A 341 -26.13 12.92 -25.75
N LYS A 342 -25.25 13.87 -26.04
CA LYS A 342 -24.53 13.97 -27.33
C LYS A 342 -23.64 12.76 -27.58
N THR A 343 -22.95 12.25 -26.56
CA THR A 343 -22.08 11.09 -26.64
C THR A 343 -22.85 9.81 -26.91
N ALA A 344 -23.94 9.59 -26.17
CA ALA A 344 -24.79 8.42 -26.38
C ALA A 344 -25.48 8.45 -27.76
N LEU A 345 -25.92 9.62 -28.24
CA LEU A 345 -26.49 9.79 -29.56
C LEU A 345 -25.46 9.48 -30.66
N GLU A 346 -24.21 9.91 -30.45
CA GLU A 346 -23.12 9.60 -31.40
C GLU A 346 -22.85 8.11 -31.50
N ILE A 347 -22.76 7.43 -30.36
CA ILE A 347 -22.61 5.97 -30.33
C ILE A 347 -23.81 5.32 -31.00
N GLY A 348 -25.03 5.75 -30.67
CA GLY A 348 -26.28 5.16 -31.15
C GLY A 348 -26.43 5.18 -32.66
N TRP A 349 -26.24 6.35 -33.31
CA TRP A 349 -26.38 6.39 -34.77
C TRP A 349 -25.35 5.53 -35.48
N LYS A 350 -24.10 5.41 -34.97
CA LYS A 350 -23.07 4.53 -35.54
C LYS A 350 -23.44 3.04 -35.36
N VAL A 351 -23.92 2.66 -34.18
CA VAL A 351 -24.38 1.28 -33.89
C VAL A 351 -25.52 0.89 -34.81
N TYR A 352 -26.57 1.72 -34.93
CA TYR A 352 -27.71 1.40 -35.78
C TYR A 352 -27.39 1.44 -37.27
N TYR A 353 -26.40 2.23 -37.69
CA TYR A 353 -25.86 2.17 -39.06
C TYR A 353 -25.24 0.80 -39.33
N MET A 354 -24.43 0.28 -38.39
CA MET A 354 -23.80 -1.05 -38.53
C MET A 354 -24.81 -2.21 -38.43
N LEU A 355 -25.93 -2.01 -37.74
CA LEU A 355 -27.03 -2.95 -37.67
C LEU A 355 -28.02 -2.84 -38.85
N GLU A 356 -27.67 -2.06 -39.89
CA GLU A 356 -28.50 -1.82 -41.09
C GLU A 356 -29.88 -1.25 -40.77
N ASN A 357 -30.09 -0.61 -39.61
CA ASN A 357 -31.29 0.07 -39.23
C ASN A 357 -31.20 1.55 -39.59
N GLU A 358 -31.37 1.82 -40.90
CA GLU A 358 -31.23 3.16 -41.49
C GLU A 358 -32.17 4.20 -40.84
N THR A 359 -33.42 3.81 -40.53
CA THR A 359 -34.43 4.70 -39.95
C THR A 359 -33.96 5.22 -38.58
N LYS A 360 -33.55 4.33 -37.67
CA LYS A 360 -33.15 4.70 -36.31
C LYS A 360 -31.78 5.39 -36.32
N SER A 361 -30.88 4.98 -37.21
CA SER A 361 -29.58 5.64 -37.39
C SER A 361 -29.79 7.12 -37.85
N ALA A 362 -30.62 7.37 -38.86
CA ALA A 362 -30.92 8.73 -39.35
C ALA A 362 -31.62 9.59 -38.26
N GLU A 363 -32.53 9.04 -37.50
CA GLU A 363 -33.19 9.72 -36.38
C GLU A 363 -32.17 10.18 -35.32
N LEU A 364 -31.34 9.25 -34.83
CA LEU A 364 -30.34 9.56 -33.80
C LEU A 364 -29.29 10.54 -34.30
N LYS A 365 -28.86 10.41 -35.56
CA LYS A 365 -27.91 11.33 -36.20
C LYS A 365 -28.48 12.75 -36.27
N LYS A 366 -29.72 12.90 -36.67
CA LYS A 366 -30.43 14.20 -36.71
C LYS A 366 -30.50 14.84 -35.31
N ARG A 367 -30.79 14.05 -34.29
CA ARG A 367 -30.80 14.52 -32.89
C ARG A 367 -29.39 14.94 -32.44
N TRP A 368 -28.37 14.17 -32.80
CA TRP A 368 -26.97 14.48 -32.49
C TRP A 368 -26.53 15.80 -33.17
N GLU A 369 -26.84 16.01 -34.44
CA GLU A 369 -26.52 17.22 -35.19
C GLU A 369 -27.24 18.47 -34.67
N ALA A 370 -28.42 18.32 -34.06
CA ALA A 370 -29.18 19.40 -33.48
C ALA A 370 -28.62 19.94 -32.16
N ILE A 371 -27.71 19.21 -31.51
CA ILE A 371 -27.06 19.61 -30.25
C ILE A 371 -25.80 20.42 -30.58
N LYS A 372 -25.84 21.72 -30.27
CA LYS A 372 -24.75 22.67 -30.47
C LYS A 372 -23.58 22.44 -29.50
#